data_f59c5109722fe2ed03351e8f457167d5
#
_entry.id   f59c5109722fe2ed03351e8f457167d5
#
_cell.length_a   1.000
_cell.length_b   1.000
_cell.length_c   1.000
_cell.angle_alpha   90.00
_cell.angle_beta   90.00
_cell.angle_gamma   90.00
#
_symmetry.space_group_name_H-M   'P 1'
#
loop_
_entity.id
_entity.type
_entity.pdbx_description
1 polymer ?
#
loop_
_entity_poly.entity_id
_entity_poly.type
_entity_poly.pdbx_seq_one_letter_code
_entity_poly.pdbx_strand_id
1 'polypeptide(L)'
;MLKKSGLFLLLAHSMGAMAQTVSGTVFCAGTTFDPSPASISISGTVAAADVGLPGAIWVGIEDPLRPGYPAAFLTPTGWVAWTTGGFPIYVETSAMGSTFSYSACIPSSPTGGGCASTSADFVGWKVYAGYGVLTPEHQTLIGKRRASLDRAKPWLQQQGKWRVDYNDDLAFRNALVQKSANDGRWGPALTIPFINCAPPDSGGQ
;
A
#
# COMPACT_ATOMS: atom_id res chain seq x y z
N MET A 1 -52.03 20.14 -29.81
CA MET A 1 -51.23 19.14 -29.06
C MET A 1 -49.77 19.48 -29.19
N LEU A 2 -49.20 20.21 -28.21
CA LEU A 2 -47.77 20.56 -28.19
C LEU A 2 -47.04 19.55 -27.31
N LYS A 3 -46.11 18.73 -27.92
CA LYS A 3 -45.16 17.90 -27.19
C LYS A 3 -44.02 18.79 -26.67
N LYS A 4 -43.95 18.97 -25.34
CA LYS A 4 -42.78 19.56 -24.68
C LYS A 4 -41.69 18.48 -24.53
N SER A 5 -40.65 18.56 -25.36
CA SER A 5 -39.40 17.77 -25.18
C SER A 5 -38.57 18.44 -24.12
N GLY A 6 -38.52 17.87 -22.94
CA GLY A 6 -37.60 18.27 -21.87
C GLY A 6 -36.19 17.75 -22.18
N LEU A 7 -35.30 18.67 -22.48
CA LEU A 7 -33.85 18.38 -22.62
C LEU A 7 -33.26 18.25 -21.20
N PHE A 8 -33.02 17.00 -20.75
CA PHE A 8 -32.26 16.74 -19.53
C PHE A 8 -30.77 16.91 -19.84
N LEU A 9 -30.23 18.05 -19.41
CA LEU A 9 -28.79 18.29 -19.44
C LEU A 9 -28.14 17.48 -18.30
N LEU A 10 -27.60 16.32 -18.61
CA LEU A 10 -26.73 15.55 -17.72
C LEU A 10 -25.40 16.31 -17.59
N LEU A 11 -25.28 17.12 -16.55
CA LEU A 11 -23.99 17.64 -16.09
C LEU A 11 -23.19 16.46 -15.54
N ALA A 12 -22.39 15.84 -16.39
CA ALA A 12 -21.33 14.94 -15.96
C ALA A 12 -20.30 15.79 -15.20
N HIS A 13 -20.41 15.83 -13.89
CA HIS A 13 -19.32 16.28 -13.04
C HIS A 13 -18.22 15.23 -13.13
N SER A 14 -17.27 15.45 -14.04
CA SER A 14 -15.99 14.79 -13.98
C SER A 14 -15.28 15.33 -12.71
N MET A 15 -15.53 14.72 -11.56
CA MET A 15 -14.66 14.82 -10.41
C MET A 15 -13.33 14.21 -10.90
N GLY A 16 -12.41 15.07 -11.33
CA GLY A 16 -11.04 14.71 -11.58
C GLY A 16 -10.51 14.10 -10.28
N ALA A 17 -10.38 12.77 -10.26
CA ALA A 17 -9.63 12.11 -9.22
C ALA A 17 -8.25 12.76 -9.25
N MET A 18 -7.92 13.58 -8.26
CA MET A 18 -6.58 14.11 -8.09
C MET A 18 -5.69 12.87 -7.96
N ALA A 19 -4.89 12.61 -8.99
CA ALA A 19 -3.94 11.53 -8.97
C ALA A 19 -3.04 11.72 -7.74
N GLN A 20 -2.97 10.70 -6.92
CA GLN A 20 -2.07 10.69 -5.77
C GLN A 20 -0.66 11.02 -6.26
N THR A 21 -0.01 11.98 -5.62
CA THR A 21 1.40 12.27 -5.88
C THR A 21 2.22 11.47 -4.87
N VAL A 22 2.97 10.50 -5.37
CA VAL A 22 3.96 9.76 -4.57
C VAL A 22 5.33 10.07 -5.12
N SER A 23 6.30 10.30 -4.25
CA SER A 23 7.69 10.54 -4.61
C SER A 23 8.62 9.83 -3.63
N GLY A 24 9.86 9.58 -4.07
CA GLY A 24 10.84 8.96 -3.22
C GLY A 24 12.27 9.34 -3.61
N THR A 25 13.19 9.10 -2.68
CA THR A 25 14.63 9.29 -2.85
C THR A 25 15.39 8.11 -2.27
N VAL A 26 16.58 7.85 -2.80
CA VAL A 26 17.52 6.88 -2.24
C VAL A 26 18.66 7.64 -1.58
N PHE A 27 19.11 7.20 -0.42
CA PHE A 27 20.15 7.85 0.36
C PHE A 27 20.88 6.85 1.26
N CYS A 28 22.04 7.25 1.78
CA CYS A 28 22.77 6.51 2.79
C CYS A 28 22.32 6.96 4.18
N ALA A 29 21.73 6.05 4.95
CA ALA A 29 21.21 6.37 6.29
C ALA A 29 22.30 6.17 7.34
N GLY A 30 23.13 7.16 7.61
CA GLY A 30 24.13 7.10 8.66
C GLY A 30 25.21 8.16 8.52
N THR A 31 26.17 8.10 9.43
CA THR A 31 27.32 9.01 9.44
C THR A 31 28.47 8.43 8.61
N THR A 32 29.39 9.29 8.18
CA THR A 32 30.53 8.95 7.29
C THR A 32 31.50 7.88 7.85
N PHE A 33 31.29 7.40 9.08
CA PHE A 33 32.26 6.51 9.76
C PHE A 33 31.79 5.08 9.96
N ASP A 34 30.47 4.81 9.79
CA ASP A 34 29.91 3.45 9.89
C ASP A 34 29.34 3.01 8.55
N PRO A 35 29.40 1.71 8.18
CA PRO A 35 28.71 1.22 7.01
C PRO A 35 27.21 1.50 7.15
N SER A 36 26.77 2.46 6.39
CA SER A 36 25.37 2.92 6.43
C SER A 36 24.52 2.06 5.51
N PRO A 37 23.28 1.72 5.88
CA PRO A 37 22.40 1.06 4.96
C PRO A 37 21.99 1.99 3.83
N ALA A 38 21.96 1.44 2.60
CA ALA A 38 21.25 2.06 1.50
C ALA A 38 19.74 2.10 1.84
N SER A 39 19.15 3.27 1.80
CA SER A 39 17.79 3.49 2.28
C SER A 39 16.97 4.26 1.26
N ILE A 40 15.67 4.07 1.33
CA ILE A 40 14.67 4.83 0.56
C ILE A 40 13.85 5.68 1.52
N SER A 41 13.54 6.89 1.10
CA SER A 41 12.50 7.73 1.70
C SER A 41 11.37 7.88 0.72
N ILE A 42 10.15 7.73 1.17
CA ILE A 42 8.94 7.77 0.37
C ILE A 42 7.98 8.75 1.03
N SER A 43 7.38 9.60 0.24
CA SER A 43 6.34 10.51 0.69
C SER A 43 5.18 10.54 -0.31
N GLY A 44 4.00 10.82 0.19
CA GLY A 44 2.81 10.96 -0.65
C GLY A 44 1.75 11.85 -0.02
N THR A 45 0.85 12.31 -0.87
CA THR A 45 -0.33 13.07 -0.43
C THR A 45 -1.55 12.17 -0.41
N VAL A 46 -2.46 12.44 0.51
CA VAL A 46 -3.75 11.75 0.64
C VAL A 46 -4.83 12.66 0.08
N ALA A 47 -5.73 12.12 -0.70
CA ALA A 47 -6.87 12.89 -1.23
C ALA A 47 -7.68 13.48 -0.08
N ALA A 48 -8.13 14.72 -0.21
CA ALA A 48 -8.83 15.43 0.85
C ALA A 48 -10.08 14.67 1.35
N ALA A 49 -10.76 13.96 0.47
CA ALA A 49 -11.94 13.14 0.81
C ALA A 49 -11.59 11.89 1.64
N ASP A 50 -10.33 11.48 1.67
CA ASP A 50 -9.85 10.28 2.36
C ASP A 50 -9.21 10.62 3.72
N VAL A 51 -8.90 11.90 3.97
CA VAL A 51 -8.33 12.36 5.24
C VAL A 51 -9.30 12.08 6.39
N GLY A 52 -8.78 11.52 7.46
CA GLY A 52 -9.57 11.13 8.64
C GLY A 52 -10.26 9.77 8.54
N LEU A 53 -10.25 9.10 7.36
CA LEU A 53 -10.81 7.77 7.22
C LEU A 53 -9.83 6.71 7.74
N PRO A 54 -10.33 5.59 8.30
CA PRO A 54 -9.49 4.44 8.62
C PRO A 54 -8.90 3.85 7.34
N GLY A 55 -7.66 3.38 7.41
CA GLY A 55 -7.03 2.83 6.23
C GLY A 55 -5.70 2.14 6.50
N ALA A 56 -4.99 1.85 5.42
CA ALA A 56 -3.68 1.23 5.45
C ALA A 56 -2.77 1.83 4.38
N ILE A 57 -1.48 1.72 4.61
CA ILE A 57 -0.42 2.17 3.70
C ILE A 57 0.42 0.96 3.33
N TRP A 58 0.79 0.90 2.06
CA TRP A 58 1.66 -0.13 1.50
C TRP A 58 2.89 0.50 0.86
N VAL A 59 3.98 -0.22 0.93
CA VAL A 59 5.22 0.03 0.20
C VAL A 59 5.67 -1.30 -0.39
N GLY A 60 5.90 -1.34 -1.69
CA GLY A 60 6.34 -2.55 -2.39
C GLY A 60 7.46 -2.25 -3.38
N ILE A 61 8.19 -3.27 -3.75
CA ILE A 61 9.20 -3.22 -4.81
C ILE A 61 8.85 -4.18 -5.93
N GLU A 62 9.08 -3.75 -7.16
CA GLU A 62 8.79 -4.49 -8.39
C GLU A 62 10.08 -4.74 -9.16
N ASP A 63 10.30 -6.00 -9.51
CA ASP A 63 11.38 -6.41 -10.40
C ASP A 63 11.06 -5.93 -11.83
N PRO A 64 11.94 -5.16 -12.50
CA PRO A 64 11.74 -4.71 -13.87
C PRO A 64 11.61 -5.86 -14.88
N LEU A 65 12.09 -7.05 -14.54
CA LEU A 65 11.95 -8.26 -15.37
C LEU A 65 10.57 -8.91 -15.22
N ARG A 66 9.76 -8.47 -14.25
CA ARG A 66 8.41 -8.96 -13.97
C ARG A 66 7.44 -7.79 -13.72
N PRO A 67 7.25 -6.92 -14.72
CA PRO A 67 6.49 -5.69 -14.55
C PRO A 67 5.04 -5.99 -14.15
N GLY A 68 4.52 -5.17 -13.22
CA GLY A 68 3.17 -5.32 -12.67
C GLY A 68 3.07 -6.33 -11.53
N TYR A 69 4.18 -6.94 -11.11
CA TYR A 69 4.17 -7.94 -10.04
C TYR A 69 5.14 -7.53 -8.91
N PRO A 70 4.64 -7.07 -7.77
CA PRO A 70 5.49 -6.75 -6.63
C PRO A 70 6.26 -8.00 -6.18
N ALA A 71 7.57 -7.87 -6.02
CA ALA A 71 8.42 -8.95 -5.55
C ALA A 71 8.42 -9.05 -4.02
N ALA A 72 8.35 -7.90 -3.33
CA ALA A 72 8.31 -7.83 -1.89
C ALA A 72 7.51 -6.60 -1.42
N PHE A 73 7.01 -6.69 -0.19
CA PHE A 73 6.39 -5.59 0.53
C PHE A 73 7.13 -5.28 1.83
N LEU A 74 7.18 -4.00 2.16
CA LEU A 74 7.62 -3.56 3.47
C LEU A 74 6.50 -3.82 4.48
N THR A 75 6.89 -4.37 5.64
CA THR A 75 6.03 -4.58 6.80
C THR A 75 6.64 -3.89 8.02
N PRO A 76 5.95 -3.79 9.15
CA PRO A 76 6.55 -3.26 10.39
C PRO A 76 7.81 -4.01 10.86
N THR A 77 7.97 -5.26 10.43
CA THR A 77 9.12 -6.10 10.79
C THR A 77 10.19 -6.20 9.69
N GLY A 78 10.02 -5.48 8.59
CA GLY A 78 10.94 -5.46 7.45
C GLY A 78 10.33 -5.95 6.15
N TRP A 79 11.16 -6.17 5.15
CA TRP A 79 10.74 -6.64 3.83
C TRP A 79 10.36 -8.11 3.84
N VAL A 80 9.24 -8.43 3.25
CA VAL A 80 8.75 -9.79 3.06
C VAL A 80 8.46 -10.06 1.60
N ALA A 81 8.93 -11.19 1.08
CA ALA A 81 8.60 -11.62 -0.28
C ALA A 81 7.10 -11.85 -0.40
N TRP A 82 6.53 -11.41 -1.52
CA TRP A 82 5.13 -11.64 -1.80
C TRP A 82 4.96 -12.62 -2.95
N THR A 83 4.09 -13.60 -2.75
CA THR A 83 3.82 -14.62 -3.75
C THR A 83 2.36 -14.64 -4.16
N THR A 84 1.45 -14.46 -3.22
CA THR A 84 0.00 -14.52 -3.48
C THR A 84 -0.80 -13.95 -2.30
N GLY A 85 -2.07 -13.62 -2.51
CA GLY A 85 -2.98 -13.15 -1.48
C GLY A 85 -3.06 -11.63 -1.37
N GLY A 86 -3.54 -11.15 -0.23
CA GLY A 86 -3.58 -9.72 0.07
C GLY A 86 -2.19 -9.14 0.24
N PHE A 87 -2.01 -7.88 -0.13
CA PHE A 87 -0.74 -7.18 0.06
C PHE A 87 -0.43 -7.03 1.55
N PRO A 88 0.78 -7.42 2.00
CA PRO A 88 1.20 -7.17 3.37
C PRO A 88 1.15 -5.68 3.70
N ILE A 89 0.48 -5.34 4.79
CA ILE A 89 0.28 -3.96 5.21
C ILE A 89 1.53 -3.46 5.93
N TYR A 90 2.00 -2.26 5.57
CA TYR A 90 3.07 -1.59 6.28
C TYR A 90 2.57 -0.85 7.52
N VAL A 91 1.54 -0.03 7.36
CA VAL A 91 0.93 0.73 8.46
C VAL A 91 -0.59 0.66 8.36
N GLU A 92 -1.24 0.31 9.46
CA GLU A 92 -2.67 0.54 9.65
C GLU A 92 -2.90 1.82 10.45
N THR A 93 -3.96 2.55 10.11
CA THR A 93 -4.34 3.77 10.83
C THR A 93 -5.85 3.83 11.02
N SER A 94 -6.26 4.35 12.17
CA SER A 94 -7.68 4.66 12.43
C SER A 94 -8.14 5.95 11.76
N ALA A 95 -7.20 6.82 11.36
CA ALA A 95 -7.48 8.08 10.67
C ALA A 95 -6.30 8.44 9.76
N MET A 96 -6.55 8.47 8.47
CA MET A 96 -5.53 8.82 7.47
C MET A 96 -5.17 10.31 7.59
N GLY A 97 -3.87 10.62 7.67
CA GLY A 97 -3.38 11.99 7.59
C GLY A 97 -3.50 12.58 6.18
N SER A 98 -3.24 13.86 6.01
CA SER A 98 -3.20 14.51 4.69
C SER A 98 -1.96 14.13 3.87
N THR A 99 -0.92 13.64 4.52
CA THR A 99 0.33 13.16 3.91
C THR A 99 0.82 11.93 4.66
N PHE A 100 1.68 11.16 4.00
CA PHE A 100 2.48 10.13 4.66
C PHE A 100 3.94 10.26 4.22
N SER A 101 4.86 9.89 5.12
CA SER A 101 6.30 9.85 4.85
C SER A 101 6.93 8.72 5.65
N TYR A 102 7.70 7.88 4.98
CA TYR A 102 8.36 6.73 5.57
C TYR A 102 9.75 6.54 4.99
N SER A 103 10.64 6.00 5.81
CA SER A 103 11.97 5.58 5.38
C SER A 103 12.19 4.13 5.73
N ALA A 104 12.83 3.41 4.84
CA ALA A 104 13.21 2.02 5.05
C ALA A 104 14.55 1.75 4.36
N CYS A 105 15.33 0.81 4.89
CA CYS A 105 16.52 0.36 4.17
C CYS A 105 16.12 -0.51 2.97
N ILE A 106 16.96 -0.50 1.93
CA ILE A 106 16.87 -1.45 0.83
C ILE A 106 17.22 -2.84 1.39
N PRO A 107 16.42 -3.89 1.08
CA PRO A 107 16.72 -5.23 1.58
C PRO A 107 18.04 -5.76 1.02
N SER A 108 18.67 -6.68 1.74
CA SER A 108 19.91 -7.30 1.28
C SER A 108 19.72 -8.35 0.18
N SER A 109 18.46 -8.74 -0.08
CA SER A 109 18.12 -9.63 -1.20
C SER A 109 16.67 -9.40 -1.67
N PRO A 110 16.32 -9.78 -2.93
CA PRO A 110 14.96 -9.69 -3.46
C PRO A 110 13.90 -10.48 -2.68
N THR A 111 14.31 -11.44 -1.87
CA THR A 111 13.43 -12.25 -1.03
C THR A 111 13.27 -11.71 0.39
N GLY A 112 13.84 -10.54 0.68
CA GLY A 112 13.87 -9.93 2.00
C GLY A 112 15.24 -10.08 2.66
N GLY A 113 15.29 -9.89 3.96
CA GLY A 113 16.53 -9.95 4.74
C GLY A 113 16.87 -8.63 5.40
N GLY A 114 18.10 -8.52 5.92
CA GLY A 114 18.63 -7.30 6.55
C GLY A 114 18.78 -6.15 5.56
N CYS A 115 19.37 -5.06 6.03
CA CYS A 115 19.63 -3.87 5.22
C CYS A 115 20.92 -4.05 4.39
N ALA A 116 20.86 -3.69 3.11
CA ALA A 116 22.05 -3.65 2.25
C ALA A 116 22.82 -2.34 2.44
N SER A 117 24.13 -2.39 2.31
CA SER A 117 24.98 -1.18 2.21
C SER A 117 25.07 -0.63 0.77
N THR A 118 24.53 -1.33 -0.19
CA THR A 118 24.51 -0.95 -1.60
C THR A 118 23.17 -1.32 -2.23
N SER A 119 22.76 -0.60 -3.25
CA SER A 119 21.58 -0.93 -4.04
C SER A 119 21.88 -1.79 -5.27
N ALA A 120 23.08 -2.36 -5.41
CA ALA A 120 23.53 -3.03 -6.63
C ALA A 120 22.52 -4.05 -7.19
N ASP A 121 21.95 -4.90 -6.32
CA ASP A 121 21.01 -5.95 -6.70
C ASP A 121 19.60 -5.41 -7.04
N PHE A 122 19.34 -4.13 -6.82
CA PHE A 122 18.05 -3.48 -7.01
C PHE A 122 18.07 -2.33 -8.01
N VAL A 123 19.19 -2.15 -8.73
CA VAL A 123 19.26 -1.08 -9.75
C VAL A 123 18.18 -1.30 -10.81
N GLY A 124 17.41 -0.26 -11.08
CA GLY A 124 16.30 -0.31 -12.03
C GLY A 124 14.98 -0.83 -11.47
N TRP A 125 14.98 -1.41 -10.27
CA TRP A 125 13.74 -1.81 -9.61
C TRP A 125 12.88 -0.59 -9.25
N LYS A 126 11.57 -0.78 -9.30
CA LYS A 126 10.62 0.28 -8.98
C LYS A 126 10.08 0.13 -7.57
N VAL A 127 10.10 1.21 -6.83
CA VAL A 127 9.40 1.30 -5.55
C VAL A 127 8.02 1.89 -5.81
N TYR A 128 7.02 1.23 -5.31
CA TYR A 128 5.64 1.67 -5.30
C TYR A 128 5.22 2.00 -3.88
N ALA A 129 4.38 3.00 -3.74
CA ALA A 129 3.72 3.28 -2.47
C ALA A 129 2.30 3.75 -2.70
N GLY A 130 1.50 3.61 -1.66
CA GLY A 130 0.13 4.08 -1.70
C GLY A 130 -0.62 3.77 -0.44
N TYR A 131 -1.87 4.15 -0.45
CA TYR A 131 -2.77 3.94 0.67
C TYR A 131 -4.13 3.46 0.17
N GLY A 132 -4.91 2.88 1.07
CA GLY A 132 -6.31 2.60 0.86
C GLY A 132 -7.10 2.97 2.10
N VAL A 133 -8.38 3.25 1.94
CA VAL A 133 -9.26 3.69 3.02
C VAL A 133 -10.55 2.89 3.06
N LEU A 134 -11.14 2.82 4.24
CA LEU A 134 -12.51 2.35 4.43
C LEU A 134 -13.47 3.53 4.28
N THR A 135 -14.00 3.70 3.08
CA THR A 135 -15.00 4.73 2.81
C THR A 135 -16.31 4.45 3.57
N PRO A 136 -17.22 5.42 3.69
CA PRO A 136 -18.56 5.20 4.27
C PRO A 136 -19.32 4.06 3.58
N GLU A 137 -19.16 3.90 2.26
CA GLU A 137 -19.76 2.80 1.49
C GLU A 137 -19.16 1.45 1.92
N HIS A 138 -17.83 1.37 2.10
CA HIS A 138 -17.15 0.18 2.61
C HIS A 138 -17.63 -0.17 4.01
N GLN A 139 -17.78 0.80 4.90
CA GLN A 139 -18.33 0.58 6.24
C GLN A 139 -19.77 0.05 6.19
N THR A 140 -20.58 0.57 5.27
CA THR A 140 -21.91 0.05 5.01
C THR A 140 -21.89 -1.40 4.54
N LEU A 141 -20.96 -1.78 3.66
CA LEU A 141 -20.80 -3.16 3.21
C LEU A 141 -20.39 -4.10 4.35
N ILE A 142 -19.49 -3.67 5.23
CA ILE A 142 -19.11 -4.43 6.44
C ILE A 142 -20.34 -4.65 7.33
N GLY A 143 -21.14 -3.60 7.57
CA GLY A 143 -22.37 -3.71 8.34
C GLY A 143 -23.40 -4.68 7.72
N LYS A 144 -23.59 -4.61 6.40
CA LYS A 144 -24.47 -5.54 5.67
C LYS A 144 -23.98 -6.98 5.75
N ARG A 145 -22.66 -7.22 5.60
CA ARG A 145 -22.06 -8.54 5.77
C ARG A 145 -22.32 -9.07 7.17
N ARG A 146 -22.06 -8.28 8.21
CA ARG A 146 -22.28 -8.64 9.61
C ARG A 146 -23.73 -9.01 9.85
N ALA A 147 -24.67 -8.14 9.48
CA ALA A 147 -26.10 -8.41 9.64
C ALA A 147 -26.57 -9.66 8.89
N SER A 148 -25.96 -9.98 7.74
CA SER A 148 -26.26 -11.21 7.01
C SER A 148 -25.76 -12.46 7.74
N LEU A 149 -24.54 -12.42 8.26
CA LEU A 149 -23.95 -13.52 9.02
C LEU A 149 -24.72 -13.77 10.33
N ASP A 150 -25.09 -12.69 11.04
CA ASP A 150 -25.86 -12.80 12.29
C ASP A 150 -27.22 -13.46 12.06
N ARG A 151 -27.91 -13.13 10.95
CA ARG A 151 -29.17 -13.81 10.57
C ARG A 151 -28.95 -15.27 10.19
N ALA A 152 -27.86 -15.60 9.52
CA ALA A 152 -27.56 -16.96 9.09
C ALA A 152 -26.99 -17.85 10.22
N LYS A 153 -26.45 -17.24 11.28
CA LYS A 153 -25.72 -17.95 12.35
C LYS A 153 -26.48 -19.12 12.95
N PRO A 154 -27.75 -18.98 13.41
CA PRO A 154 -28.46 -20.09 14.04
C PRO A 154 -28.58 -21.30 13.11
N TRP A 155 -28.92 -21.05 11.84
CA TRP A 155 -29.04 -22.09 10.83
C TRP A 155 -27.70 -22.76 10.52
N LEU A 156 -26.64 -21.96 10.33
CA LEU A 156 -25.28 -22.47 10.05
C LEU A 156 -24.74 -23.29 11.23
N GLN A 157 -25.01 -22.87 12.46
CA GLN A 157 -24.63 -23.63 13.66
C GLN A 157 -25.37 -24.98 13.73
N GLN A 158 -26.68 -25.00 13.46
CA GLN A 158 -27.46 -26.23 13.42
C GLN A 158 -26.95 -27.22 12.36
N GLN A 159 -26.43 -26.72 11.25
CA GLN A 159 -25.84 -27.52 10.16
C GLN A 159 -24.37 -27.89 10.39
N GLY A 160 -23.78 -27.50 11.52
CA GLY A 160 -22.34 -27.69 11.77
C GLY A 160 -21.42 -26.94 10.80
N LYS A 161 -21.95 -25.89 10.12
CA LYS A 161 -21.24 -25.12 9.08
C LYS A 161 -20.78 -23.73 9.55
N TRP A 162 -21.02 -23.37 10.80
CA TRP A 162 -20.54 -22.11 11.33
C TRP A 162 -19.03 -22.15 11.50
N ARG A 163 -18.33 -21.18 10.89
CA ARG A 163 -16.88 -21.06 10.96
C ARG A 163 -16.50 -19.96 11.95
N VAL A 164 -15.38 -20.15 12.66
CA VAL A 164 -14.89 -19.18 13.65
C VAL A 164 -14.53 -17.85 13.00
N ASP A 165 -13.97 -17.89 11.79
CA ASP A 165 -13.60 -16.71 11.00
C ASP A 165 -14.80 -15.85 10.55
N TYR A 166 -16.03 -16.37 10.63
CA TYR A 166 -17.23 -15.56 10.40
C TYR A 166 -17.48 -14.51 11.49
N ASN A 167 -16.86 -14.66 12.66
CA ASN A 167 -16.90 -13.64 13.71
C ASN A 167 -15.96 -12.48 13.45
N ASP A 168 -15.01 -12.63 12.53
CA ASP A 168 -13.98 -11.67 12.21
C ASP A 168 -14.24 -11.04 10.82
N ASP A 169 -14.22 -9.71 10.78
CA ASP A 169 -14.35 -8.95 9.54
C ASP A 169 -13.00 -8.51 8.98
N LEU A 170 -11.88 -8.83 9.64
CA LEU A 170 -10.55 -8.31 9.30
C LEU A 170 -10.19 -8.59 7.83
N ALA A 171 -10.28 -9.83 7.39
CA ALA A 171 -9.96 -10.20 6.01
C ALA A 171 -10.84 -9.45 4.99
N PHE A 172 -12.14 -9.27 5.30
CA PHE A 172 -13.05 -8.54 4.44
C PHE A 172 -12.74 -7.03 4.41
N ARG A 173 -12.43 -6.44 5.57
CA ARG A 173 -11.98 -5.05 5.67
C ARG A 173 -10.71 -4.82 4.87
N ASN A 174 -9.70 -5.67 5.04
CA ASN A 174 -8.43 -5.58 4.33
C ASN A 174 -8.62 -5.68 2.81
N ALA A 175 -9.51 -6.56 2.34
CA ALA A 175 -9.84 -6.64 0.92
C ALA A 175 -10.50 -5.34 0.39
N LEU A 176 -11.37 -4.69 1.16
CA LEU A 176 -11.99 -3.41 0.80
C LEU A 176 -10.97 -2.27 0.78
N VAL A 177 -10.06 -2.21 1.78
CA VAL A 177 -8.99 -1.22 1.84
C VAL A 177 -8.03 -1.40 0.67
N GLN A 178 -7.63 -2.62 0.36
CA GLN A 178 -6.77 -2.91 -0.80
C GLN A 178 -7.47 -2.58 -2.13
N LYS A 179 -8.76 -2.87 -2.26
CA LYS A 179 -9.54 -2.43 -3.42
C LYS A 179 -9.49 -0.92 -3.57
N SER A 180 -9.68 -0.17 -2.48
CA SER A 180 -9.56 1.28 -2.47
C SER A 180 -8.18 1.76 -2.93
N ALA A 181 -7.10 1.09 -2.55
CA ALA A 181 -5.75 1.42 -3.02
C ALA A 181 -5.63 1.25 -4.54
N ASN A 182 -6.18 0.17 -5.09
CA ASN A 182 -6.15 -0.11 -6.53
C ASN A 182 -6.97 0.90 -7.35
N ASP A 183 -7.88 1.63 -6.73
CA ASP A 183 -8.67 2.70 -7.37
C ASP A 183 -7.88 4.03 -7.52
N GLY A 184 -6.57 3.96 -7.82
CA GLY A 184 -5.73 5.11 -8.14
C GLY A 184 -4.97 5.72 -6.96
N ARG A 185 -4.93 5.02 -5.81
CA ARG A 185 -4.21 5.44 -4.61
C ARG A 185 -2.87 4.70 -4.42
N TRP A 186 -2.39 4.03 -5.44
CA TRP A 186 -1.16 3.27 -5.50
C TRP A 186 -0.41 3.64 -6.78
N GLY A 187 0.89 3.91 -6.68
CA GLY A 187 1.68 4.31 -7.82
C GLY A 187 3.19 4.21 -7.61
N PRO A 188 3.98 4.35 -8.68
CA PRO A 188 5.42 4.36 -8.59
C PRO A 188 5.92 5.61 -7.87
N ALA A 189 6.79 5.41 -6.88
CA ALA A 189 7.42 6.48 -6.10
C ALA A 189 8.80 6.84 -6.66
N LEU A 190 9.59 5.82 -7.02
CA LEU A 190 10.92 6.01 -7.60
C LEU A 190 11.38 4.74 -8.34
N THR A 191 12.40 4.90 -9.17
CA THR A 191 13.23 3.81 -9.67
C THR A 191 14.55 3.84 -8.90
N ILE A 192 14.99 2.70 -8.35
CA ILE A 192 16.19 2.62 -7.52
C ILE A 192 17.43 2.83 -8.39
N PRO A 193 18.22 3.88 -8.15
CA PRO A 193 19.51 4.08 -8.79
C PRO A 193 20.58 3.25 -8.09
N PHE A 194 21.74 3.15 -8.68
CA PHE A 194 22.92 2.64 -7.97
C PHE A 194 23.32 3.62 -6.86
N ILE A 195 23.49 3.12 -5.65
CA ILE A 195 24.09 3.82 -4.52
C ILE A 195 25.01 2.83 -3.76
N ASN A 196 26.14 3.33 -3.32
CA ASN A 196 27.09 2.59 -2.47
C ASN A 196 27.29 3.39 -1.18
N CYS A 197 26.89 2.83 -0.06
CA CYS A 197 26.99 3.41 1.27
C CYS A 197 28.08 2.75 2.12
N ALA A 198 28.88 1.86 1.53
CA ALA A 198 30.06 1.35 2.22
C ALA A 198 31.07 2.51 2.45
N PRO A 199 31.78 2.52 3.58
CA PRO A 199 32.85 3.48 3.78
C PRO A 199 33.86 3.34 2.63
N PRO A 200 34.50 4.42 2.17
CA PRO A 200 35.56 4.32 1.20
C PRO A 200 36.62 3.38 1.78
N ASP A 201 37.03 2.39 0.97
CA ASP A 201 38.11 1.49 1.37
C ASP A 201 39.26 2.34 1.89
N SER A 202 39.57 2.21 3.18
CA SER A 202 40.78 2.74 3.75
C SER A 202 41.91 1.94 3.11
N GLY A 203 42.27 2.36 1.87
CA GLY A 203 43.37 1.75 1.12
C GLY A 203 44.58 1.70 2.04
N GLY A 204 44.98 0.48 2.35
CA GLY A 204 46.15 0.24 3.21
C GLY A 204 47.34 1.01 2.64
N GLN A 205 47.84 1.92 3.44
CA GLN A 205 49.19 2.49 3.28
C GLN A 205 50.20 1.49 3.83
#